data_abaf9ffde647f597f2bb550f9c196488
#
_entry.id   abaf9ffde647f597f2bb550f9c196488
#
_cell.length_a   1.000
_cell.length_b   1.000
_cell.length_c   1.000
_cell.angle_alpha   90.00
_cell.angle_beta   90.00
_cell.angle_gamma   90.00
#
_symmetry.space_group_name_H-M   'P 1'
#
loop_
_entity.id
_entity.type
_entity.pdbx_description
1 polymer ?
#
loop_
_entity_poly.entity_id
_entity_poly.type
_entity_poly.pdbx_seq_one_letter_code
_entity_poly.pdbx_strand_id
1 'polypeptide(L)'
;MRVWFLSAALALMCMAQTATAGTILIVGDSISAAFGLDTRLGWVSLLEQRLREQGYDDKVVNASISGDTSAGGLARLPALLVEHKPDVVIVELGGNDGLRGQLPAQLKQNLAGMIDASQQAGAKVLLLGMQLPPNYGARYTQAFAAVYAALGKEKNVALVPFFLEGVGGKTELMQADRIHPAVGAQGL
;
A
#
# COMPACT_ATOMS: atom_id res chain seq x y z
N MET A 1 -39.58 -14.21 -60.33
CA MET A 1 -38.47 -13.53 -59.72
C MET A 1 -38.55 -13.75 -58.19
N ARG A 2 -37.69 -14.62 -57.64
CA ARG A 2 -37.64 -14.94 -56.19
C ARG A 2 -36.46 -14.16 -55.58
N VAL A 3 -36.76 -13.21 -54.71
CA VAL A 3 -35.75 -12.41 -53.96
C VAL A 3 -35.40 -13.17 -52.69
N TRP A 4 -34.14 -13.58 -52.56
CA TRP A 4 -33.60 -14.23 -51.37
C TRP A 4 -33.09 -13.14 -50.42
N PHE A 5 -33.70 -12.98 -49.24
CA PHE A 5 -33.19 -12.16 -48.16
C PHE A 5 -32.17 -13.00 -47.37
N LEU A 6 -30.88 -12.68 -47.52
CA LEU A 6 -29.82 -13.17 -46.63
C LEU A 6 -29.86 -12.35 -45.35
N SER A 7 -30.36 -12.94 -44.28
CA SER A 7 -30.26 -12.39 -42.93
C SER A 7 -28.87 -12.72 -42.39
N ALA A 8 -27.98 -11.73 -42.38
CA ALA A 8 -26.70 -11.81 -41.68
C ALA A 8 -26.92 -11.60 -40.17
N ALA A 9 -26.95 -12.69 -39.43
CA ALA A 9 -26.91 -12.63 -37.96
C ALA A 9 -25.51 -12.28 -37.52
N LEU A 10 -25.29 -11.01 -37.11
CA LEU A 10 -24.04 -10.52 -36.49
C LEU A 10 -24.00 -11.01 -35.04
N ALA A 11 -23.33 -12.13 -34.79
CA ALA A 11 -23.10 -12.63 -33.45
C ALA A 11 -22.06 -11.70 -32.76
N LEU A 12 -22.51 -10.80 -31.88
CA LEU A 12 -21.66 -10.07 -30.99
C LEU A 12 -21.08 -11.06 -29.96
N MET A 13 -19.87 -11.58 -30.21
CA MET A 13 -19.10 -12.27 -29.19
C MET A 13 -18.65 -11.21 -28.18
N CYS A 14 -19.37 -11.07 -27.06
CA CYS A 14 -18.85 -10.47 -25.84
C CYS A 14 -17.67 -11.31 -25.38
N MET A 15 -16.45 -10.94 -25.76
CA MET A 15 -15.24 -11.44 -25.12
C MET A 15 -15.26 -10.92 -23.70
N ALA A 16 -15.72 -11.71 -22.75
CA ALA A 16 -15.44 -11.49 -21.35
C ALA A 16 -13.92 -11.51 -21.20
N GLN A 17 -13.31 -10.33 -21.02
CA GLN A 17 -11.91 -10.25 -20.61
C GLN A 17 -11.86 -10.86 -19.21
N THR A 18 -11.38 -12.09 -19.11
CA THR A 18 -10.98 -12.65 -17.83
C THR A 18 -9.82 -11.79 -17.33
N ALA A 19 -10.08 -10.94 -16.35
CA ALA A 19 -9.00 -10.27 -15.64
C ALA A 19 -8.09 -11.38 -15.09
N THR A 20 -6.85 -11.42 -15.55
CA THR A 20 -5.85 -12.31 -14.97
C THR A 20 -5.63 -11.87 -13.53
N ALA A 21 -5.70 -12.82 -12.60
CA ALA A 21 -5.39 -12.53 -11.20
C ALA A 21 -4.00 -11.89 -11.07
N GLY A 22 -3.95 -10.69 -10.50
CA GLY A 22 -2.72 -9.95 -10.29
C GLY A 22 -2.03 -10.32 -8.97
N THR A 23 -0.86 -9.76 -8.75
CA THR A 23 -0.15 -9.86 -7.47
C THR A 23 -0.01 -8.48 -6.85
N ILE A 24 -0.47 -8.34 -5.62
CA ILE A 24 -0.32 -7.14 -4.77
C ILE A 24 0.76 -7.44 -3.73
N LEU A 25 1.88 -6.74 -3.81
CA LEU A 25 2.97 -6.83 -2.83
C LEU A 25 2.87 -5.68 -1.84
N ILE A 26 2.85 -5.99 -0.55
CA ILE A 26 2.87 -4.99 0.52
C ILE A 26 4.25 -4.98 1.16
N VAL A 27 4.89 -3.82 1.13
CA VAL A 27 6.18 -3.56 1.77
C VAL A 27 5.96 -2.52 2.85
N GLY A 28 5.82 -2.99 4.06
CA GLY A 28 5.44 -2.20 5.22
C GLY A 28 6.24 -2.53 6.47
N ASP A 29 5.82 -1.94 7.56
CA ASP A 29 6.41 -2.15 8.88
C ASP A 29 5.49 -2.94 9.83
N SER A 30 5.50 -2.60 11.11
CA SER A 30 4.71 -3.27 12.15
C SER A 30 3.20 -3.11 11.96
N ILE A 31 2.73 -2.03 11.36
CA ILE A 31 1.31 -1.80 11.13
C ILE A 31 0.77 -2.82 10.12
N SER A 32 1.48 -3.01 9.02
CA SER A 32 1.11 -4.00 8.00
C SER A 32 1.44 -5.44 8.41
N ALA A 33 2.42 -5.64 9.31
CA ALA A 33 2.73 -6.94 9.88
C ALA A 33 1.74 -7.39 10.98
N ALA A 34 0.72 -6.59 11.29
CA ALA A 34 -0.26 -6.83 12.35
C ALA A 34 0.38 -7.02 13.73
N PHE A 35 1.37 -6.17 14.09
CA PHE A 35 2.08 -6.27 15.37
C PHE A 35 1.12 -6.28 16.56
N GLY A 36 1.32 -7.24 17.46
CA GLY A 36 0.51 -7.40 18.66
C GLY A 36 -0.88 -8.03 18.43
N LEU A 37 -1.20 -8.44 17.21
CA LEU A 37 -2.48 -9.02 16.82
C LEU A 37 -2.30 -10.41 16.19
N ASP A 38 -3.37 -11.18 16.14
CA ASP A 38 -3.45 -12.29 15.19
C ASP A 38 -3.41 -11.72 13.75
N THR A 39 -2.50 -12.23 12.95
CA THR A 39 -2.29 -11.72 11.57
C THR A 39 -3.54 -11.78 10.70
N ARG A 40 -4.44 -12.72 10.96
CA ARG A 40 -5.74 -12.86 10.30
C ARG A 40 -6.68 -11.68 10.56
N LEU A 41 -6.45 -10.92 11.63
CA LEU A 41 -7.22 -9.74 12.02
C LEU A 41 -6.57 -8.43 11.54
N GLY A 42 -5.36 -8.49 10.97
CA GLY A 42 -4.67 -7.33 10.43
C GLY A 42 -5.28 -6.85 9.12
N TRP A 43 -5.13 -5.56 8.83
CA TRP A 43 -5.71 -4.91 7.66
C TRP A 43 -5.34 -5.59 6.32
N VAL A 44 -4.15 -6.17 6.22
CA VAL A 44 -3.71 -6.88 5.01
C VAL A 44 -4.55 -8.11 4.74
N SER A 45 -4.84 -8.89 5.78
CA SER A 45 -5.72 -10.07 5.67
C SER A 45 -7.17 -9.67 5.38
N LEU A 46 -7.62 -8.55 5.96
CA LEU A 46 -8.95 -8.00 5.69
C LEU A 46 -9.04 -7.45 4.25
N LEU A 47 -7.97 -6.85 3.72
CA LEU A 47 -7.89 -6.44 2.32
C LEU A 47 -8.03 -7.65 1.39
N GLU A 48 -7.29 -8.72 1.65
CA GLU A 48 -7.35 -9.94 0.85
C GLU A 48 -8.76 -10.55 0.87
N GLN A 49 -9.40 -10.60 2.04
CA GLN A 49 -10.78 -11.05 2.17
C GLN A 49 -11.73 -10.16 1.35
N ARG A 50 -11.61 -8.84 1.47
CA ARG A 50 -12.47 -7.89 0.76
C ARG A 50 -12.32 -7.98 -0.75
N LEU A 51 -11.10 -8.18 -1.25
CA LEU A 51 -10.86 -8.40 -2.69
C LEU A 51 -11.61 -9.64 -3.17
N ARG A 52 -11.51 -10.75 -2.46
CA ARG A 52 -12.24 -11.99 -2.79
C ARG A 52 -13.77 -11.81 -2.75
N GLU A 53 -14.29 -11.11 -1.75
CA GLU A 53 -15.73 -10.81 -1.63
C GLU A 53 -16.24 -9.95 -2.80
N GLN A 54 -15.37 -9.12 -3.38
CA GLN A 54 -15.67 -8.30 -4.54
C GLN A 54 -15.40 -8.99 -5.89
N GLY A 55 -14.98 -10.26 -5.86
CA GLY A 55 -14.73 -11.06 -7.07
C GLY A 55 -13.37 -10.84 -7.71
N TYR A 56 -12.39 -10.27 -6.95
CA TYR A 56 -11.00 -10.18 -7.38
C TYR A 56 -10.21 -11.38 -6.84
N ASP A 57 -9.50 -12.08 -7.73
CA ASP A 57 -8.66 -13.24 -7.38
C ASP A 57 -7.18 -12.86 -7.22
N ASP A 58 -6.90 -11.57 -6.94
CA ASP A 58 -5.53 -11.08 -6.78
C ASP A 58 -4.85 -11.73 -5.58
N LYS A 59 -3.60 -12.15 -5.78
CA LYS A 59 -2.74 -12.68 -4.71
C LYS A 59 -2.19 -11.52 -3.89
N VAL A 60 -2.45 -11.49 -2.59
CA VAL A 60 -1.85 -10.53 -1.67
C VAL A 60 -0.62 -11.15 -1.01
N VAL A 61 0.53 -10.51 -1.17
CA VAL A 61 1.81 -10.90 -0.56
C VAL A 61 2.19 -9.85 0.48
N ASN A 62 2.12 -10.21 1.75
CA ASN A 62 2.56 -9.34 2.84
C ASN A 62 4.03 -9.60 3.15
N ALA A 63 4.90 -8.70 2.70
CA ALA A 63 6.34 -8.71 2.98
C ALA A 63 6.73 -7.68 4.05
N SER A 64 5.81 -7.32 4.94
CA SER A 64 6.05 -6.31 5.98
C SER A 64 6.86 -6.89 7.14
N ILE A 65 7.75 -6.06 7.71
CA ILE A 65 8.64 -6.44 8.81
C ILE A 65 8.51 -5.42 9.93
N SER A 66 8.12 -5.87 11.14
CA SER A 66 8.02 -5.00 12.30
C SER A 66 9.32 -4.26 12.59
N GLY A 67 9.23 -2.95 12.79
CA GLY A 67 10.38 -2.09 13.05
C GLY A 67 11.18 -1.68 11.82
N ASP A 68 10.77 -2.09 10.61
CA ASP A 68 11.46 -1.74 9.38
C ASP A 68 11.38 -0.24 9.09
N THR A 69 12.40 0.27 8.42
CA THR A 69 12.51 1.67 7.98
C THR A 69 12.41 1.75 6.46
N SER A 70 12.27 2.97 5.94
CA SER A 70 12.34 3.19 4.50
C SER A 70 13.64 2.68 3.87
N ALA A 71 14.76 2.77 4.59
CA ALA A 71 16.05 2.24 4.14
C ALA A 71 16.05 0.70 4.09
N GLY A 72 15.49 0.03 5.09
CA GLY A 72 15.35 -1.43 5.11
C GLY A 72 14.45 -1.92 3.99
N GLY A 73 13.29 -1.29 3.82
CA GLY A 73 12.38 -1.58 2.71
C GLY A 73 13.03 -1.43 1.34
N LEU A 74 13.76 -0.33 1.11
CA LEU A 74 14.50 -0.09 -0.13
C LEU A 74 15.54 -1.18 -0.39
N ALA A 75 16.27 -1.60 0.63
CA ALA A 75 17.32 -2.61 0.48
C ALA A 75 16.79 -3.99 0.06
N ARG A 76 15.61 -4.40 0.57
CA ARG A 76 15.03 -5.72 0.28
C ARG A 76 14.06 -5.74 -0.91
N LEU A 77 13.56 -4.58 -1.33
CA LEU A 77 12.56 -4.48 -2.40
C LEU A 77 13.01 -5.13 -3.73
N PRO A 78 14.26 -4.96 -4.23
CA PRO A 78 14.66 -5.58 -5.50
C PRO A 78 14.48 -7.09 -5.54
N ALA A 79 14.82 -7.80 -4.47
CA ALA A 79 14.63 -9.25 -4.38
C ALA A 79 13.14 -9.62 -4.40
N LEU A 80 12.29 -8.87 -3.67
CA LEU A 80 10.85 -9.08 -3.64
C LEU A 80 10.18 -8.85 -5.01
N LEU A 81 10.63 -7.85 -5.76
CA LEU A 81 10.15 -7.57 -7.12
C LEU A 81 10.46 -8.72 -8.08
N VAL A 82 11.67 -9.28 -8.00
CA VAL A 82 12.09 -10.43 -8.82
C VAL A 82 11.28 -11.68 -8.46
N GLU A 83 11.11 -11.94 -7.16
CA GLU A 83 10.45 -13.14 -6.66
C GLU A 83 8.95 -13.14 -6.96
N HIS A 84 8.28 -12.02 -6.71
CA HIS A 84 6.81 -11.96 -6.73
C HIS A 84 6.24 -11.37 -8.01
N LYS A 85 7.03 -10.60 -8.79
CA LYS A 85 6.61 -9.91 -10.03
C LYS A 85 5.26 -9.22 -9.88
N PRO A 86 5.12 -8.29 -8.90
CA PRO A 86 3.84 -7.73 -8.56
C PRO A 86 3.31 -6.78 -9.65
N ASP A 87 1.98 -6.74 -9.81
CA ASP A 87 1.28 -5.73 -10.62
C ASP A 87 1.07 -4.44 -9.83
N VAL A 88 0.97 -4.57 -8.50
CA VAL A 88 0.82 -3.45 -7.57
C VAL A 88 1.79 -3.62 -6.40
N VAL A 89 2.49 -2.55 -6.05
CA VAL A 89 3.28 -2.45 -4.82
C VAL A 89 2.64 -1.42 -3.90
N ILE A 90 2.27 -1.83 -2.70
CA ILE A 90 1.82 -0.93 -1.64
C ILE A 90 3.01 -0.68 -0.72
N VAL A 91 3.40 0.60 -0.58
CA VAL A 91 4.49 1.02 0.30
C VAL A 91 3.90 1.69 1.54
N GLU A 92 4.08 1.05 2.69
CA GLU A 92 3.63 1.52 4.01
C GLU A 92 4.86 1.58 4.93
N LEU A 93 5.71 2.60 4.74
CA LEU A 93 6.96 2.78 5.48
C LEU A 93 7.21 4.26 5.79
N GLY A 94 8.04 4.48 6.79
CA GLY A 94 8.47 5.80 7.24
C GLY A 94 8.11 6.09 8.69
N GLY A 95 7.13 5.39 9.26
CA GLY A 95 6.78 5.54 10.68
C GLY A 95 7.99 5.40 11.58
N ASN A 96 8.77 4.35 11.40
CA ASN A 96 10.00 4.09 12.16
C ASN A 96 11.11 5.11 11.87
N ASP A 97 11.21 5.62 10.64
CA ASP A 97 12.13 6.72 10.31
C ASP A 97 11.81 7.96 11.15
N GLY A 98 10.54 8.33 11.16
CA GLY A 98 10.06 9.49 11.90
C GLY A 98 10.21 9.34 13.41
N LEU A 99 9.82 8.20 13.97
CA LEU A 99 9.94 7.92 15.41
C LEU A 99 11.39 7.92 15.89
N ARG A 100 12.35 7.61 15.02
CA ARG A 100 13.80 7.66 15.29
C ARG A 100 14.43 9.01 14.97
N GLY A 101 13.65 10.01 14.55
CA GLY A 101 14.14 11.35 14.25
C GLY A 101 14.99 11.45 12.99
N GLN A 102 14.82 10.54 12.04
CA GLN A 102 15.56 10.59 10.77
C GLN A 102 15.16 11.81 9.93
N LEU A 103 16.08 12.28 9.09
CA LEU A 103 15.83 13.45 8.26
C LEU A 103 14.73 13.16 7.21
N PRO A 104 13.71 14.03 7.05
CA PRO A 104 12.68 13.88 6.02
C PRO A 104 13.27 13.78 4.61
N ALA A 105 14.42 14.40 4.33
CA ALA A 105 15.11 14.27 3.06
C ALA A 105 15.59 12.85 2.79
N GLN A 106 16.08 12.14 3.80
CA GLN A 106 16.49 10.74 3.66
C GLN A 106 15.30 9.82 3.44
N LEU A 107 14.20 10.02 4.19
CA LEU A 107 12.93 9.34 3.96
C LEU A 107 12.47 9.53 2.51
N LYS A 108 12.46 10.78 2.03
CA LYS A 108 12.07 11.09 0.65
C LYS A 108 12.92 10.34 -0.37
N GLN A 109 14.23 10.32 -0.19
CA GLN A 109 15.15 9.61 -1.09
C GLN A 109 14.87 8.10 -1.13
N ASN A 110 14.70 7.47 0.03
CA ASN A 110 14.44 6.04 0.13
C ASN A 110 13.10 5.66 -0.52
N LEU A 111 12.01 6.37 -0.17
CA LEU A 111 10.70 6.13 -0.76
C LEU A 111 10.68 6.39 -2.27
N ALA A 112 11.37 7.44 -2.76
CA ALA A 112 11.53 7.68 -4.18
C ALA A 112 12.21 6.50 -4.88
N GLY A 113 13.29 5.97 -4.30
CA GLY A 113 13.98 4.79 -4.82
C GLY A 113 13.09 3.55 -4.88
N MET A 114 12.25 3.34 -3.86
CA MET A 114 11.28 2.23 -3.86
C MET A 114 10.23 2.39 -4.96
N ILE A 115 9.71 3.61 -5.15
CA ILE A 115 8.74 3.91 -6.21
C ILE A 115 9.37 3.66 -7.58
N ASP A 116 10.59 4.19 -7.81
CA ASP A 116 11.29 4.05 -9.08
C ASP A 116 11.58 2.57 -9.40
N ALA A 117 12.06 1.81 -8.44
CA ALA A 117 12.32 0.38 -8.62
C ALA A 117 11.04 -0.41 -8.95
N SER A 118 9.93 -0.10 -8.27
CA SER A 118 8.63 -0.73 -8.51
C SER A 118 8.10 -0.41 -9.92
N GLN A 119 8.14 0.87 -10.31
CA GLN A 119 7.71 1.30 -11.65
C GLN A 119 8.60 0.73 -12.76
N GLN A 120 9.91 0.63 -12.56
CA GLN A 120 10.84 -0.02 -13.48
C GLN A 120 10.56 -1.52 -13.65
N ALA A 121 10.06 -2.16 -12.60
CA ALA A 121 9.60 -3.56 -12.64
C ALA A 121 8.21 -3.72 -13.30
N GLY A 122 7.56 -2.63 -13.71
CA GLY A 122 6.23 -2.63 -14.35
C GLY A 122 5.06 -2.55 -13.37
N ALA A 123 5.31 -2.43 -12.07
CA ALA A 123 4.27 -2.36 -11.06
C ALA A 123 3.68 -0.95 -10.92
N LYS A 124 2.38 -0.87 -10.66
CA LYS A 124 1.75 0.35 -10.12
C LYS A 124 2.11 0.50 -8.65
N VAL A 125 2.21 1.74 -8.17
CA VAL A 125 2.54 2.00 -6.77
C VAL A 125 1.39 2.71 -6.07
N LEU A 126 1.03 2.23 -4.88
CA LEU A 126 0.20 2.92 -3.91
C LEU A 126 1.08 3.28 -2.70
N LEU A 127 1.21 4.56 -2.42
CA LEU A 127 1.96 5.06 -1.26
C LEU A 127 0.99 5.35 -0.11
N LEU A 128 1.24 4.77 1.06
CA LEU A 128 0.47 5.05 2.27
C LEU A 128 1.25 6.06 3.12
N GLY A 129 0.70 7.27 3.24
CA GLY A 129 1.32 8.37 4.00
C GLY A 129 1.17 8.19 5.50
N MET A 130 2.19 8.65 6.24
CA MET A 130 2.26 8.61 7.69
C MET A 130 2.35 10.00 8.29
N GLN A 131 1.84 10.13 9.52
CA GLN A 131 2.00 11.31 10.35
C GLN A 131 2.62 10.93 11.68
N LEU A 132 3.39 11.84 12.25
CA LEU A 132 4.03 11.64 13.54
C LEU A 132 3.21 12.33 14.65
N PRO A 133 3.28 11.79 15.89
CA PRO A 133 2.69 12.46 17.05
C PRO A 133 3.22 13.90 17.22
N PRO A 134 2.38 14.83 17.70
CA PRO A 134 2.72 16.26 17.76
C PRO A 134 3.89 16.59 18.70
N ASN A 135 4.22 15.72 19.64
CA ASN A 135 5.35 15.89 20.55
C ASN A 135 6.73 15.86 19.87
N TYR A 136 6.81 15.47 18.58
CA TYR A 136 8.03 15.59 17.77
C TYR A 136 8.28 17.01 17.25
N GLY A 137 7.37 17.95 17.51
CA GLY A 137 7.47 19.34 17.13
C GLY A 137 6.94 19.63 15.73
N ALA A 138 6.19 20.73 15.59
CA ALA A 138 5.44 21.06 14.38
C ALA A 138 6.29 21.14 13.11
N ARG A 139 7.51 21.73 13.21
CA ARG A 139 8.40 21.86 12.05
C ARG A 139 8.80 20.49 11.49
N TYR A 140 9.12 19.54 12.35
CA TYR A 140 9.54 18.21 11.93
C TYR A 140 8.36 17.38 11.42
N THR A 141 7.24 17.36 12.14
CA THR A 141 6.05 16.58 11.76
C THR A 141 5.46 17.04 10.44
N GLN A 142 5.43 18.36 10.18
CA GLN A 142 4.98 18.92 8.92
C GLN A 142 5.93 18.57 7.76
N ALA A 143 7.25 18.72 7.97
CA ALA A 143 8.23 18.36 6.95
C ALA A 143 8.20 16.86 6.62
N PHE A 144 8.00 16.02 7.64
CA PHE A 144 7.85 14.58 7.48
C PHE A 144 6.60 14.21 6.64
N ALA A 145 5.43 14.70 7.02
CA ALA A 145 4.18 14.43 6.31
C ALA A 145 4.20 14.95 4.87
N ALA A 146 4.84 16.10 4.61
CA ALA A 146 4.96 16.69 3.28
C ALA A 146 5.74 15.81 2.29
N VAL A 147 6.60 14.90 2.76
CA VAL A 147 7.35 13.96 1.90
C VAL A 147 6.41 13.13 1.03
N TYR A 148 5.36 12.58 1.61
CA TYR A 148 4.43 11.70 0.90
C TYR A 148 3.64 12.46 -0.17
N ALA A 149 3.13 13.64 0.15
CA ALA A 149 2.40 14.48 -0.80
C ALA A 149 3.31 14.91 -1.98
N ALA A 150 4.57 15.26 -1.68
CA ALA A 150 5.54 15.60 -2.70
C ALA A 150 5.82 14.43 -3.64
N LEU A 151 6.06 13.23 -3.09
CA LEU A 151 6.32 12.02 -3.87
C LEU A 151 5.12 11.57 -4.70
N GLY A 152 3.91 11.61 -4.15
CA GLY A 152 2.69 11.30 -4.89
C GLY A 152 2.57 12.13 -6.16
N LYS A 153 2.86 13.43 -6.06
CA LYS A 153 2.84 14.35 -7.19
C LYS A 153 4.05 14.17 -8.13
N GLU A 154 5.27 14.14 -7.59
CA GLU A 154 6.52 14.08 -8.37
C GLU A 154 6.64 12.77 -9.17
N LYS A 155 6.21 11.66 -8.59
CA LYS A 155 6.30 10.31 -9.17
C LYS A 155 5.02 9.86 -9.88
N ASN A 156 3.97 10.69 -9.82
CA ASN A 156 2.64 10.37 -10.38
C ASN A 156 2.13 9.00 -9.89
N VAL A 157 2.14 8.79 -8.58
CA VAL A 157 1.64 7.57 -7.94
C VAL A 157 0.43 7.85 -7.08
N ALA A 158 -0.43 6.83 -6.90
CA ALA A 158 -1.55 6.92 -6.00
C ALA A 158 -1.06 7.11 -4.56
N LEU A 159 -1.76 7.96 -3.80
CA LEU A 159 -1.40 8.30 -2.44
C LEU A 159 -2.64 8.27 -1.54
N VAL A 160 -2.54 7.59 -0.41
CA VAL A 160 -3.38 7.82 0.76
C VAL A 160 -2.63 8.81 1.65
N PRO A 161 -3.10 10.05 1.83
CA PRO A 161 -2.31 11.10 2.49
C PRO A 161 -1.95 10.78 3.94
N PHE A 162 -2.86 10.14 4.66
CA PHE A 162 -2.63 9.63 6.02
C PHE A 162 -3.33 8.27 6.19
N PHE A 163 -2.55 7.20 6.29
CA PHE A 163 -3.09 5.85 6.35
C PHE A 163 -3.94 5.59 7.60
N LEU A 164 -3.58 6.20 8.74
CA LEU A 164 -4.31 6.07 10.00
C LEU A 164 -5.31 7.21 10.24
N GLU A 165 -5.83 7.84 9.18
CA GLU A 165 -6.84 8.88 9.33
C GLU A 165 -8.09 8.31 10.01
N GLY A 166 -8.61 9.06 10.99
CA GLY A 166 -9.74 8.60 11.80
C GLY A 166 -9.42 7.57 12.88
N VAL A 167 -8.19 7.02 12.90
CA VAL A 167 -7.69 6.04 13.87
C VAL A 167 -6.61 6.64 14.76
N GLY A 168 -5.57 7.21 14.15
CA GLY A 168 -4.41 7.73 14.83
C GLY A 168 -4.77 8.77 15.90
N GLY A 169 -4.21 8.58 17.11
CA GLY A 169 -4.45 9.46 18.25
C GLY A 169 -5.73 9.17 19.04
N LYS A 170 -6.63 8.29 18.57
CA LYS A 170 -7.83 7.87 19.33
C LYS A 170 -7.47 6.69 20.23
N THR A 171 -7.46 6.91 21.54
CA THR A 171 -7.01 5.91 22.51
C THR A 171 -7.76 4.58 22.39
N GLU A 172 -9.04 4.61 22.08
CA GLU A 172 -9.91 3.44 21.93
C GLU A 172 -9.63 2.60 20.67
N LEU A 173 -8.96 3.21 19.67
CA LEU A 173 -8.60 2.56 18.42
C LEU A 173 -7.12 2.18 18.33
N MET A 174 -6.34 2.52 19.37
CA MET A 174 -4.91 2.23 19.42
C MET A 174 -4.61 1.18 20.51
N GLN A 175 -3.55 0.42 20.33
CA GLN A 175 -3.00 -0.45 21.38
C GLN A 175 -2.43 0.40 22.52
N ALA A 176 -2.07 -0.23 23.64
CA ALA A 176 -1.56 0.46 24.82
C ALA A 176 -0.30 1.32 24.56
N ASP A 177 0.46 0.98 23.54
CA ASP A 177 1.64 1.73 23.11
C ASP A 177 1.32 3.04 22.36
N ARG A 178 0.06 3.25 21.96
CA ARG A 178 -0.44 4.42 21.21
C ARG A 178 0.23 4.64 19.84
N ILE A 179 0.87 3.61 19.32
CA ILE A 179 1.54 3.60 18.02
C ILE A 179 0.81 2.68 17.06
N HIS A 180 0.45 1.48 17.53
CA HIS A 180 -0.17 0.47 16.70
C HIS A 180 -1.71 0.48 16.82
N PRO A 181 -2.43 0.38 15.69
CA PRO A 181 -3.89 0.25 15.71
C PRO A 181 -4.34 -1.02 16.44
N ALA A 182 -5.42 -0.92 17.22
CA ALA A 182 -6.08 -2.06 17.86
C ALA A 182 -6.89 -2.86 16.83
N VAL A 183 -7.36 -4.05 17.24
CA VAL A 183 -8.19 -4.93 16.38
C VAL A 183 -9.40 -4.18 15.80
N GLY A 184 -10.11 -3.40 16.61
CA GLY A 184 -11.30 -2.67 16.18
C GLY A 184 -11.04 -1.57 15.14
N ALA A 185 -9.79 -1.21 14.90
CA ALA A 185 -9.39 -0.21 13.92
C ALA A 185 -8.98 -0.80 12.56
N GLN A 186 -8.74 -2.11 12.48
CA GLN A 186 -8.13 -2.74 11.30
C GLN A 186 -9.03 -2.72 10.05
N GLY A 187 -10.33 -2.61 10.22
CA GLY A 187 -11.30 -2.59 9.12
C GLY A 187 -11.79 -1.19 8.72
N LEU A 188 -11.28 -0.13 9.39
CA LEU A 188 -11.65 1.26 9.11
C LEU A 188 -10.80 1.83 8.00
#